data_30712ab25b833d0f72c646fd0857e4ad
#
_entry.id   30712ab25b833d0f72c646fd0857e4ad
#
_cell.length_a   1.000
_cell.length_b   1.000
_cell.length_c   1.000
_cell.angle_alpha   90.00
_cell.angle_beta   90.00
_cell.angle_gamma   90.00
#
_symmetry.space_group_name_H-M   'P 1'
#
loop_
_entity.id
_entity.type
_entity.pdbx_description
1 polymer ?
#
loop_
_entity_poly.entity_id
_entity_poly.type
_entity_poly.pdbx_seq_one_letter_code
_entity_poly.pdbx_strand_id
1 'polypeptide(L)' 'MATGVVKWYNPAKRFGFIKPDDGGSDVFVHASALESAGLMMLDETQKVQYDLAESKGKMSAVNLKLI' A
#
# COMPACT_ATOMS: atom_id res chain seq x y z
N MET A 1 -6.51 10.89 -4.91
CA MET A 1 -5.77 9.63 -4.94
C MET A 1 -4.28 9.89 -4.87
N ALA A 2 -3.59 9.09 -4.10
CA ALA A 2 -2.15 9.24 -3.95
C ALA A 2 -1.43 8.19 -4.79
N THR A 3 -0.16 8.43 -5.08
CA THR A 3 0.68 7.47 -5.75
C THR A 3 1.95 7.26 -4.94
N GLY A 4 2.55 6.10 -5.08
CA GLY A 4 3.78 5.78 -4.38
C GLY A 4 4.40 4.53 -4.92
N VAL A 5 5.50 4.14 -4.29
CA VAL A 5 6.26 2.95 -4.67
C VAL A 5 6.29 2.01 -3.48
N VAL A 6 6.05 0.73 -3.72
CA VAL A 6 6.12 -0.27 -2.67
C VAL A 6 7.54 -0.32 -2.13
N LYS A 7 7.68 -0.08 -0.82
CA LYS A 7 8.97 -0.15 -0.16
C LYS A 7 9.34 -1.61 0.09
N TRP A 8 8.39 -2.36 0.65
CA TRP A 8 8.51 -3.80 0.80
C TRP A 8 7.15 -4.38 1.16
N TYR A 9 6.98 -5.66 0.89
CA TYR A 9 5.77 -6.37 1.27
C TYR A 9 6.14 -7.77 1.74
N ASN A 10 5.62 -8.18 2.89
CA ASN A 10 5.89 -9.49 3.44
C ASN A 10 4.62 -10.35 3.41
N PRO A 11 4.52 -11.28 2.46
CA PRO A 11 3.32 -12.12 2.35
C PRO A 11 3.11 -13.06 3.54
N ALA A 12 4.18 -13.42 4.24
CA ALA A 12 4.05 -14.26 5.43
C ALA A 12 3.37 -13.51 6.57
N LYS A 13 3.64 -12.21 6.71
CA LYS A 13 3.02 -11.35 7.71
C LYS A 13 1.78 -10.66 7.18
N ARG A 14 1.55 -10.72 5.87
CA ARG A 14 0.39 -10.18 5.19
C ARG A 14 0.27 -8.66 5.29
N PHE A 15 1.40 -7.97 5.27
CA PHE A 15 1.41 -6.51 5.23
C PHE A 15 2.71 -6.00 4.63
N GLY A 16 2.70 -4.72 4.28
CA GLY A 16 3.87 -4.05 3.75
C GLY A 16 3.74 -2.54 3.89
N PHE A 17 4.66 -1.82 3.27
CA PHE A 17 4.67 -0.36 3.30
C PHE A 17 4.89 0.21 1.92
N ILE A 18 4.26 1.35 1.68
CA ILE A 18 4.38 2.11 0.44
C ILE A 18 5.08 3.42 0.78
N LYS A 19 6.05 3.80 -0.02
CA LYS A 19 6.70 5.11 0.10
C LYS A 19 5.97 6.08 -0.81
N PRO A 20 5.29 7.09 -0.25
CA PRO A 20 4.57 8.07 -1.08
C PRO A 20 5.51 8.85 -2.00
N ASP A 21 5.05 9.16 -3.20
CA ASP A 21 5.82 9.93 -4.16
C ASP A 21 6.07 11.37 -3.68
N ASP A 22 5.22 11.88 -2.79
CA ASP A 22 5.38 13.22 -2.25
C ASP A 22 6.43 13.32 -1.14
N GLY A 23 7.08 12.21 -0.81
CA GLY A 23 8.12 12.20 0.21
C GLY A 23 7.61 12.12 1.65
N GLY A 24 6.33 11.86 1.82
CA GLY A 24 5.74 11.72 3.16
C GLY A 24 6.16 10.44 3.86
N SER A 25 5.58 10.20 5.03
CA SER A 25 5.84 9.00 5.82
C SER A 25 5.32 7.75 5.13
N ASP A 26 5.96 6.62 5.40
CA ASP A 26 5.54 5.34 4.84
C ASP A 26 4.07 5.06 5.17
N VAL A 27 3.36 4.49 4.21
CA VAL A 27 1.95 4.15 4.35
C VAL A 27 1.81 2.65 4.51
N PHE A 28 1.10 2.23 5.55
CA PHE A 28 0.84 0.82 5.81
C PHE A 28 -0.14 0.25 4.79
N VAL A 29 0.11 -0.96 4.31
CA VAL A 29 -0.81 -1.66 3.43
C VAL A 29 -0.98 -3.10 3.93
N HIS A 30 -2.23 -3.50 4.16
CA HIS A 30 -2.55 -4.85 4.61
C HIS A 30 -3.01 -5.72 3.44
N ALA A 31 -2.83 -7.04 3.57
CA ALA A 31 -3.24 -7.97 2.52
C ALA A 31 -4.71 -7.86 2.16
N SER A 32 -5.57 -7.48 3.09
CA SER A 32 -6.99 -7.29 2.80
C SER A 32 -7.22 -6.20 1.74
N ALA A 33 -6.39 -5.15 1.74
CA ALA A 33 -6.47 -4.11 0.72
C ALA A 33 -6.05 -4.65 -0.64
N LEU A 34 -5.06 -5.55 -0.67
CA LEU A 34 -4.65 -6.22 -1.90
C LEU A 34 -5.75 -7.10 -2.46
N GLU A 35 -6.39 -7.88 -1.59
CA GLU A 35 -7.49 -8.77 -1.99
C GLU A 35 -8.65 -7.97 -2.57
N SER A 36 -9.00 -6.84 -1.95
CA SER A 36 -10.06 -5.97 -2.44
C SER A 36 -9.73 -5.42 -3.84
N ALA A 37 -8.46 -5.25 -4.15
CA ALA A 37 -8.01 -4.77 -5.44
C ALA A 37 -7.75 -5.89 -6.45
N GLY A 38 -7.94 -7.14 -6.05
CA GLY A 38 -7.68 -8.29 -6.89
C GLY A 38 -6.21 -8.63 -7.02
N LEU A 39 -5.39 -8.19 -6.09
CA LEU A 39 -3.93 -8.42 -6.10
C LEU A 39 -3.57 -9.51 -5.11
N MET A 40 -2.57 -10.30 -5.45
CA MET A 40 -2.11 -11.37 -4.56
C MET A 40 -0.92 -10.94 -3.72
N MET A 41 -0.07 -10.08 -4.26
CA MET A 41 1.10 -9.55 -3.55
C MET A 41 1.60 -8.30 -4.27
N LEU A 42 2.50 -7.59 -3.62
CA LEU A 42 3.17 -6.44 -4.21
C LEU A 42 4.66 -6.72 -4.31
N ASP A 43 5.26 -6.33 -5.43
CA ASP A 43 6.70 -6.43 -5.60
C ASP A 43 7.36 -5.17 -5.06
N GLU A 44 8.60 -5.29 -4.59
CA GLU A 44 9.40 -4.14 -4.22
C GLU A 44 9.53 -3.21 -5.43
N THR A 45 9.48 -1.91 -5.16
CA THR A 45 9.56 -0.85 -6.17
C THR A 45 8.39 -0.82 -7.15
N GLN A 46 7.36 -1.61 -6.93
CA GLN A 46 6.14 -1.57 -7.73
C GLN A 46 5.44 -0.23 -7.52
N LYS A 47 5.11 0.45 -8.61
CA LYS A 47 4.38 1.71 -8.52
C LYS A 47 2.89 1.44 -8.39
N VAL A 48 2.27 2.12 -7.44
CA VAL A 48 0.85 1.91 -7.15
C VAL A 48 0.14 3.25 -6.92
N GLN A 49 -1.14 3.24 -7.19
CA GLN A 49 -2.05 4.31 -6.86
C GLN A 49 -2.95 3.82 -5.73
N TYR A 50 -3.26 4.69 -4.79
CA TYR A 50 -4.04 4.28 -3.63
C TYR A 50 -4.75 5.46 -3.01
N ASP A 51 -5.73 5.18 -2.15
CA ASP A 51 -6.37 6.16 -1.30
C ASP A 51 -5.86 5.98 0.11
N LEU A 52 -5.79 7.07 0.86
CA LEU A 52 -5.41 7.01 2.27
C LEU A 52 -6.65 6.86 3.12
N ALA A 53 -6.60 5.93 4.05
CA ALA A 53 -7.65 5.74 5.04
C ALA A 53 -7.04 5.75 6.42
N GLU A 54 -7.68 6.45 7.34
CA GLU A 54 -7.24 6.48 8.73
C GLU A 54 -8.07 5.51 9.54
N SER A 55 -7.40 4.66 10.30
CA SER A 55 -8.06 3.71 11.18
C SER A 55 -7.25 3.62 12.47
N LYS A 56 -7.89 3.90 13.60
CA LYS A 56 -7.25 3.82 14.92
C LYS A 56 -5.96 4.65 15.00
N GLY A 57 -5.97 5.82 14.38
CA GLY A 57 -4.82 6.72 14.40
C GLY A 57 -3.70 6.35 13.45
N LYS A 58 -3.91 5.36 12.60
CA LYS A 58 -2.91 4.92 11.61
C LYS A 58 -3.45 5.14 10.20
N MET A 59 -2.56 5.59 9.33
CA MET A 59 -2.90 5.74 7.92
C MET A 59 -2.57 4.46 7.18
N SER A 60 -3.50 4.00 6.36
CA SER A 60 -3.29 2.81 5.55
C SER A 60 -3.74 3.06 4.11
N ALA A 61 -3.17 2.28 3.20
CA ALA A 61 -3.53 2.36 1.79
C ALA A 61 -4.73 1.46 1.52
N VAL A 62 -5.70 2.01 0.80
CA VAL A 62 -6.88 1.25 0.36
C VAL A 62 -7.13 1.56 -1.11
N ASN A 63 -7.99 0.78 -1.76
CA ASN A 63 -8.32 0.97 -3.16
C ASN A 63 -7.06 0.99 -4.04
N LEU A 64 -6.20 0.00 -3.85
CA LEU A 64 -4.94 -0.09 -4.56
C LEU A 64 -5.14 -0.35 -6.05
N LYS A 65 -4.30 0.27 -6.86
CA LYS A 65 -4.30 0.05 -8.30
C LYS A 65 -2.86 0.11 -8.80
N LEU A 66 -2.48 -0.89 -9.59
CA LEU A 66 -1.16 -0.88 -10.22
C LEU A 66 -1.14 0.13 -11.36
N ILE A 67 -0.05 0.87 -11.47
CA ILE A 67 0.12 1.87 -12.53
C ILE A 67 1.47 1.74 -13.20
#